data_f0ea4d742c9764ef4de480d83e5ac1c2
#
_entry.id   f0ea4d742c9764ef4de480d83e5ac1c2
#
_cell.length_a   1.000
_cell.length_b   1.000
_cell.length_c   1.000
_cell.angle_alpha   90.00
_cell.angle_beta   90.00
_cell.angle_gamma   90.00
#
_symmetry.space_group_name_H-M   'P 1'
#
loop_
_entity.id
_entity.type
_entity.pdbx_description
1 polymer ?
#
loop_
_entity_poly.entity_id
_entity_poly.type
_entity_poly.pdbx_seq_one_letter_code
_entity_poly.pdbx_strand_id
1 'polypeptide(L)'
;MRCRREFIKIFGSAAVLSSARIATPLFTGSESDQGNALRARLASDPLRPQYHLLPAKNWMNDPNGPIYWKGFYHMFFQYNPGAAVWGDMHWAHAVSPDMIHWRHLPLALAPSPDGADADGCFTGSAVDDHGTATIIYTGVKTSAPEEATLRDGVHTFREVQCLATSSDVELRTWAKCKQPILQPPNDPRLTGFRDPFLWREGNIWYLGIGAGFRKEGGCVLLYRSRDLRQWQYLHPLATGKWTGHESVNPVDSGEMWECPDFFPLGTKHVLLYSTAGSVIWEVGELDSKELIFHVQKRGILDHGAYYAQKTQLDSHGNRILWGWIPEKRPEAEFSAAGWAGCVSLPRLLSIGVDGDLEMRVASVANSLRAKTFVLPQHHVAVSERGSTLKAIHFDNVCGELAWKTKAAASTFKLEDRAGTWWSLHCELQGSTTKLNVNGVSVDSPATSKAEREFHLFLDASVAELICDRKHAITTRIYRKPDGPLRLVLDDSNLAQITSLQAWQLRAISSDRLTS
;
A
#
# COMPACT_ATOMS: atom_id res chain seq x y z
N MET A 1 -12.12 9.89 18.31
CA MET A 1 -11.00 9.40 19.12
C MET A 1 -11.06 7.93 19.55
N ARG A 2 -12.05 7.13 19.15
CA ARG A 2 -12.12 5.69 19.52
C ARG A 2 -11.71 4.70 18.41
N CYS A 3 -11.43 5.15 17.21
CA CYS A 3 -11.16 4.27 16.05
C CYS A 3 -9.68 3.93 15.82
N ARG A 4 -8.74 4.56 16.54
CA ARG A 4 -7.30 4.34 16.38
C ARG A 4 -6.74 3.14 17.16
N ARG A 5 -7.49 2.58 18.11
CA ARG A 5 -7.01 1.47 18.97
C ARG A 5 -7.13 0.06 18.37
N GLU A 6 -7.89 -0.12 17.30
CA GLU A 6 -8.13 -1.45 16.73
C GLU A 6 -7.12 -1.88 15.67
N PHE A 7 -6.39 -0.93 15.07
CA PHE A 7 -5.40 -1.26 14.04
C PHE A 7 -4.21 -2.09 14.55
N ILE A 8 -3.91 -1.96 15.83
CA ILE A 8 -2.70 -2.46 16.49
C ILE A 8 -2.90 -3.85 17.11
N LYS A 9 -4.15 -4.27 17.37
CA LYS A 9 -4.43 -5.59 17.93
C LYS A 9 -4.30 -6.76 16.93
N ILE A 10 -4.10 -6.49 15.65
CA ILE A 10 -4.00 -7.52 14.61
C ILE A 10 -2.65 -8.27 14.66
N PHE A 11 -1.63 -7.71 15.32
CA PHE A 11 -0.30 -8.33 15.41
C PHE A 11 -0.06 -9.16 16.69
N GLY A 12 -1.03 -9.34 17.54
CA GLY A 12 -0.78 -9.82 18.90
C GLY A 12 -1.63 -10.97 19.41
N SER A 13 -1.96 -12.00 18.64
CA SER A 13 -2.62 -13.19 19.20
C SER A 13 -2.29 -14.47 18.44
N ALA A 14 -1.06 -14.94 18.53
CA ALA A 14 -0.76 -16.35 18.29
C ALA A 14 -0.98 -17.10 19.62
N ALA A 15 -2.18 -17.61 19.83
CA ALA A 15 -2.47 -18.50 20.96
C ALA A 15 -1.74 -19.83 20.74
N VAL A 16 -0.96 -20.23 21.75
CA VAL A 16 -0.40 -21.57 21.87
C VAL A 16 -1.55 -22.59 21.90
N LEU A 17 -1.81 -23.26 20.79
CA LEU A 17 -2.76 -24.37 20.72
C LEU A 17 -2.07 -25.66 21.17
N SER A 18 -2.39 -26.06 22.39
CA SER A 18 -2.18 -27.42 22.88
C SER A 18 -2.94 -28.42 21.99
N SER A 19 -2.26 -29.46 21.57
CA SER A 19 -2.75 -30.56 20.72
C SER A 19 -3.97 -31.29 21.29
N ALA A 20 -5.18 -30.86 20.89
CA ALA A 20 -6.37 -31.69 20.96
C ALA A 20 -6.61 -32.28 19.56
N ARG A 21 -6.47 -33.61 19.43
CA ARG A 21 -6.84 -34.33 18.21
C ARG A 21 -8.35 -34.23 18.00
N ILE A 22 -8.80 -33.31 17.18
CA ILE A 22 -10.17 -33.31 16.65
C ILE A 22 -10.16 -34.20 15.40
N ALA A 23 -11.01 -35.21 15.40
CA ALA A 23 -11.21 -36.11 14.27
C ALA A 23 -11.65 -35.30 13.05
N THR A 24 -10.80 -35.26 12.04
CA THR A 24 -11.08 -34.65 10.73
C THR A 24 -12.08 -35.53 9.98
N PRO A 25 -13.15 -34.99 9.39
CA PRO A 25 -13.95 -35.77 8.44
C PRO A 25 -13.09 -36.08 7.21
N LEU A 26 -13.08 -37.34 6.80
CA LEU A 26 -12.42 -37.83 5.60
C LEU A 26 -13.02 -37.17 4.35
N PHE A 27 -12.41 -36.07 3.86
CA PHE A 27 -12.63 -35.59 2.52
C PHE A 27 -11.65 -36.33 1.57
N THR A 28 -12.16 -37.28 0.81
CA THR A 28 -11.43 -38.02 -0.22
C THR A 28 -11.48 -37.29 -1.57
N GLY A 29 -11.10 -36.02 -1.61
CA GLY A 29 -10.84 -35.29 -2.86
C GLY A 29 -9.32 -35.26 -3.14
N SER A 30 -8.90 -35.37 -4.40
CA SER A 30 -7.49 -35.20 -4.75
C SER A 30 -7.04 -33.76 -4.43
N GLU A 31 -5.74 -33.51 -4.19
CA GLU A 31 -5.21 -32.15 -3.95
C GLU A 31 -5.60 -31.18 -5.08
N SER A 32 -5.72 -31.66 -6.33
CA SER A 32 -6.20 -30.89 -7.48
C SER A 32 -7.66 -30.47 -7.36
N ASP A 33 -8.54 -31.31 -6.81
CA ASP A 33 -9.97 -31.00 -6.69
C ASP A 33 -10.22 -29.98 -5.56
N GLN A 34 -9.49 -30.08 -4.46
CA GLN A 34 -9.55 -29.09 -3.36
C GLN A 34 -9.00 -27.74 -3.81
N GLY A 35 -7.92 -27.73 -4.58
CA GLY A 35 -7.34 -26.51 -5.18
C GLY A 35 -8.34 -25.82 -6.11
N ASN A 36 -9.00 -26.56 -6.98
CA ASN A 36 -10.01 -26.03 -7.90
C ASN A 36 -11.25 -25.49 -7.17
N ALA A 37 -11.71 -26.17 -6.11
CA ALA A 37 -12.83 -25.71 -5.29
C ALA A 37 -12.51 -24.39 -4.57
N LEU A 38 -11.29 -24.24 -4.01
CA LEU A 38 -10.83 -22.99 -3.41
C LEU A 38 -10.79 -21.86 -4.43
N ARG A 39 -10.20 -22.10 -5.61
CA ARG A 39 -10.14 -21.08 -6.69
C ARG A 39 -11.52 -20.62 -7.12
N ALA A 40 -12.46 -21.55 -7.35
CA ALA A 40 -13.83 -21.23 -7.71
C ALA A 40 -14.53 -20.39 -6.63
N ARG A 41 -14.33 -20.71 -5.34
CA ARG A 41 -14.85 -19.96 -4.22
C ARG A 41 -14.28 -18.53 -4.20
N LEU A 42 -12.97 -18.37 -4.33
CA LEU A 42 -12.29 -17.07 -4.35
C LEU A 42 -12.72 -16.23 -5.56
N ALA A 43 -12.84 -16.83 -6.74
CA ALA A 43 -13.29 -16.15 -7.95
C ALA A 43 -14.73 -15.63 -7.84
N SER A 44 -15.59 -16.32 -7.09
CA SER A 44 -16.99 -15.95 -6.86
C SER A 44 -17.21 -15.01 -5.67
N ASP A 45 -16.19 -14.74 -4.85
CA ASP A 45 -16.31 -13.88 -3.67
C ASP A 45 -16.60 -12.42 -4.10
N PRO A 46 -17.79 -11.86 -3.79
CA PRO A 46 -18.18 -10.51 -4.20
C PRO A 46 -17.36 -9.41 -3.53
N LEU A 47 -16.67 -9.71 -2.43
CA LEU A 47 -15.83 -8.76 -1.69
C LEU A 47 -14.40 -8.69 -2.22
N ARG A 48 -13.99 -9.68 -3.04
CA ARG A 48 -12.65 -9.75 -3.61
C ARG A 48 -12.53 -8.77 -4.78
N PRO A 49 -11.55 -7.84 -4.78
CA PRO A 49 -11.32 -6.88 -5.87
C PRO A 49 -11.19 -7.53 -7.25
N GLN A 50 -11.46 -6.76 -8.30
CA GLN A 50 -11.51 -7.21 -9.69
C GLN A 50 -10.40 -6.62 -10.55
N TYR A 51 -9.79 -5.51 -10.11
CA TYR A 51 -8.71 -4.85 -10.86
C TYR A 51 -7.53 -4.39 -9.98
N HIS A 52 -7.61 -4.46 -8.65
CA HIS A 52 -6.43 -4.33 -7.80
C HIS A 52 -5.58 -5.60 -7.87
N LEU A 53 -4.27 -5.46 -7.69
CA LEU A 53 -3.39 -6.62 -7.53
C LEU A 53 -3.69 -7.30 -6.19
N LEU A 54 -3.96 -8.59 -6.26
CA LEU A 54 -4.33 -9.46 -5.14
C LEU A 54 -3.37 -10.63 -5.05
N PRO A 55 -3.19 -11.26 -3.87
CA PRO A 55 -2.59 -12.60 -3.81
C PRO A 55 -3.52 -13.61 -4.50
N ALA A 56 -2.98 -14.65 -5.13
CA ALA A 56 -3.83 -15.69 -5.72
C ALA A 56 -4.76 -16.33 -4.67
N LYS A 57 -4.26 -16.50 -3.46
CA LYS A 57 -4.96 -16.93 -2.24
C LYS A 57 -4.16 -16.45 -1.03
N ASN A 58 -4.68 -16.63 0.17
CA ASN A 58 -4.00 -16.41 1.44
C ASN A 58 -3.66 -14.93 1.73
N TRP A 59 -2.60 -14.68 2.49
CA TRP A 59 -2.22 -13.36 3.00
C TRP A 59 -1.30 -12.60 2.05
N MET A 60 -1.54 -11.30 1.93
CA MET A 60 -0.62 -10.33 1.32
C MET A 60 -0.51 -9.09 2.22
N ASN A 61 0.72 -8.56 2.36
CA ASN A 61 0.94 -7.23 2.91
C ASN A 61 1.85 -6.39 1.98
N ASP A 62 3.00 -5.92 2.42
CA ASP A 62 3.84 -4.91 1.77
C ASP A 62 4.13 -5.20 0.30
N PRO A 63 3.96 -4.23 -0.60
CA PRO A 63 4.61 -4.26 -1.90
C PRO A 63 6.13 -4.23 -1.73
N ASN A 64 6.83 -5.11 -2.41
CA ASN A 64 8.27 -5.29 -2.32
C ASN A 64 8.94 -5.06 -3.67
N GLY A 65 10.04 -4.35 -3.67
CA GLY A 65 10.92 -4.21 -4.82
C GLY A 65 10.24 -4.00 -6.18
N PRO A 66 9.24 -3.10 -6.30
CA PRO A 66 8.62 -2.87 -7.60
C PRO A 66 9.68 -2.33 -8.58
N ILE A 67 9.74 -2.92 -9.79
CA ILE A 67 10.75 -2.57 -10.79
C ILE A 67 10.21 -2.69 -12.22
N TYR A 68 10.57 -1.73 -13.09
CA TYR A 68 10.41 -1.86 -14.53
C TYR A 68 11.62 -2.59 -15.11
N TRP A 69 11.42 -3.79 -15.66
CA TRP A 69 12.48 -4.67 -16.13
C TRP A 69 12.16 -5.27 -17.49
N LYS A 70 13.04 -5.05 -18.48
CA LYS A 70 12.95 -5.63 -19.84
C LYS A 70 11.57 -5.50 -20.51
N GLY A 71 10.89 -4.37 -20.30
CA GLY A 71 9.60 -4.06 -20.93
C GLY A 71 8.38 -4.43 -20.09
N PHE A 72 8.56 -4.97 -18.88
CA PHE A 72 7.50 -5.35 -17.98
C PHE A 72 7.67 -4.70 -16.60
N TYR A 73 6.56 -4.48 -15.92
CA TYR A 73 6.49 -4.07 -14.53
C TYR A 73 6.41 -5.31 -13.65
N HIS A 74 7.35 -5.46 -12.75
CA HIS A 74 7.38 -6.53 -11.77
C HIS A 74 7.02 -5.95 -10.41
N MET A 75 6.14 -6.65 -9.69
CA MET A 75 5.77 -6.38 -8.31
C MET A 75 5.99 -7.63 -7.50
N PHE A 76 6.81 -7.52 -6.47
CA PHE A 76 6.89 -8.53 -5.44
C PHE A 76 6.08 -8.04 -4.24
N PHE A 77 5.70 -8.96 -3.37
CA PHE A 77 4.96 -8.60 -2.16
C PHE A 77 5.13 -9.65 -1.06
N GLN A 78 5.04 -9.21 0.16
CA GLN A 78 5.01 -10.09 1.33
C GLN A 78 3.81 -11.03 1.24
N TYR A 79 4.06 -12.32 1.42
CA TYR A 79 3.09 -13.35 1.19
C TYR A 79 3.24 -14.52 2.16
N ASN A 80 2.15 -14.95 2.78
CA ASN A 80 2.12 -16.22 3.51
C ASN A 80 1.48 -17.29 2.60
N PRO A 81 2.24 -18.27 2.08
CA PRO A 81 1.70 -19.32 1.22
C PRO A 81 0.80 -20.32 1.95
N GLY A 82 0.92 -20.42 3.28
CA GLY A 82 0.23 -21.41 4.09
C GLY A 82 -1.19 -21.01 4.53
N ALA A 83 -1.43 -19.71 4.78
CA ALA A 83 -2.70 -19.25 5.34
C ALA A 83 -3.02 -17.78 5.00
N ALA A 84 -4.28 -17.39 5.15
CA ALA A 84 -4.70 -16.01 4.96
C ALA A 84 -4.47 -15.15 6.23
N VAL A 85 -3.39 -15.40 6.96
CA VAL A 85 -2.96 -14.66 8.14
C VAL A 85 -1.49 -14.29 8.01
N TRP A 86 -1.05 -13.28 8.76
CA TRP A 86 0.37 -12.90 8.79
C TRP A 86 1.22 -14.04 9.36
N GLY A 87 2.38 -14.27 8.80
CA GLY A 87 3.35 -15.29 9.23
C GLY A 87 4.02 -15.96 8.04
N ASP A 88 5.12 -16.66 8.28
CA ASP A 88 5.88 -17.43 7.27
C ASP A 88 6.15 -16.64 5.98
N MET A 89 6.76 -15.45 6.13
CA MET A 89 6.86 -14.46 5.05
C MET A 89 7.78 -14.92 3.92
N HIS A 90 7.17 -15.00 2.75
CA HIS A 90 7.80 -15.21 1.44
C HIS A 90 7.64 -13.95 0.58
N TRP A 91 8.34 -13.88 -0.54
CA TRP A 91 8.03 -12.93 -1.61
C TRP A 91 7.28 -13.63 -2.73
N ALA A 92 5.99 -13.31 -2.88
CA ALA A 92 5.27 -13.63 -4.09
C ALA A 92 5.68 -12.66 -5.21
N HIS A 93 5.33 -13.00 -6.45
CA HIS A 93 5.74 -12.26 -7.62
C HIS A 93 4.58 -12.14 -8.61
N ALA A 94 4.35 -10.93 -9.10
CA ALA A 94 3.41 -10.64 -10.18
C ALA A 94 4.10 -9.79 -11.25
N VAL A 95 3.66 -9.92 -12.49
CA VAL A 95 4.18 -9.16 -13.64
C VAL A 95 3.04 -8.58 -14.45
N SER A 96 3.25 -7.37 -14.99
CA SER A 96 2.27 -6.65 -15.80
C SER A 96 2.95 -5.93 -16.97
N PRO A 97 2.35 -5.86 -18.16
CA PRO A 97 2.82 -5.00 -19.24
C PRO A 97 2.54 -3.51 -19.00
N ASP A 98 1.58 -3.16 -18.13
CA ASP A 98 1.02 -1.83 -18.01
C ASP A 98 0.67 -1.38 -16.58
N MET A 99 1.08 -2.10 -15.53
CA MET A 99 0.81 -1.83 -14.11
C MET A 99 -0.66 -2.08 -13.69
N ILE A 100 -1.50 -2.60 -14.57
CA ILE A 100 -2.92 -2.89 -14.31
C ILE A 100 -3.22 -4.36 -14.55
N HIS A 101 -2.86 -4.89 -15.73
CA HIS A 101 -3.16 -6.27 -16.10
C HIS A 101 -2.07 -7.20 -15.57
N TRP A 102 -2.24 -7.62 -14.31
CA TRP A 102 -1.30 -8.48 -13.59
C TRP A 102 -1.52 -9.96 -13.88
N ARG A 103 -0.45 -10.72 -13.84
CA ARG A 103 -0.44 -12.19 -13.74
C ARG A 103 0.57 -12.64 -12.70
N HIS A 104 0.26 -13.71 -11.97
CA HIS A 104 1.19 -14.27 -11.00
C HIS A 104 2.32 -15.06 -11.68
N LEU A 105 3.48 -15.04 -11.05
CA LEU A 105 4.65 -15.83 -11.36
C LEU A 105 5.00 -16.71 -10.15
N PRO A 106 5.93 -17.69 -10.29
CA PRO A 106 6.42 -18.44 -9.13
C PRO A 106 6.94 -17.53 -8.02
N LEU A 107 6.95 -18.00 -6.78
CA LEU A 107 7.53 -17.30 -5.65
C LEU A 107 8.98 -16.88 -5.97
N ALA A 108 9.29 -15.61 -5.69
CA ALA A 108 10.64 -15.09 -5.91
C ALA A 108 11.59 -15.48 -4.78
N LEU A 109 11.16 -15.34 -3.53
CA LEU A 109 11.96 -15.69 -2.35
C LEU A 109 11.13 -16.52 -1.37
N ALA A 110 11.76 -17.56 -0.84
CA ALA A 110 11.26 -18.37 0.26
C ALA A 110 12.32 -18.41 1.38
N PRO A 111 11.96 -18.54 2.65
CA PRO A 111 12.90 -18.71 3.76
C PRO A 111 13.90 -19.84 3.48
N SER A 112 15.16 -19.68 3.90
CA SER A 112 16.21 -20.68 3.77
C SER A 112 16.35 -21.41 5.10
N PRO A 113 16.12 -22.72 5.20
CA PRO A 113 15.98 -23.43 6.49
C PRO A 113 17.10 -23.17 7.52
N ASP A 114 18.34 -22.99 7.06
CA ASP A 114 19.50 -22.70 7.93
C ASP A 114 20.09 -21.30 7.68
N GLY A 115 19.37 -20.46 6.90
CA GLY A 115 19.82 -19.15 6.49
C GLY A 115 19.59 -18.07 7.55
N ALA A 116 20.03 -16.89 7.20
CA ALA A 116 19.76 -15.68 7.99
C ALA A 116 18.30 -15.19 7.87
N ASP A 117 17.55 -15.77 6.95
CA ASP A 117 16.13 -15.52 6.68
C ASP A 117 15.25 -16.75 6.97
N ALA A 118 15.70 -17.62 7.90
CA ALA A 118 15.04 -18.90 8.18
C ALA A 118 13.58 -18.75 8.65
N ASP A 119 13.26 -17.65 9.30
CA ASP A 119 11.89 -17.36 9.82
C ASP A 119 11.14 -16.30 8.99
N GLY A 120 11.73 -15.85 7.86
CA GLY A 120 11.02 -14.97 6.93
C GLY A 120 11.92 -14.13 6.04
N CYS A 121 11.42 -13.89 4.82
CA CYS A 121 11.93 -12.89 3.89
C CYS A 121 11.06 -11.63 4.02
N PHE A 122 11.51 -10.65 4.82
CA PHE A 122 10.78 -9.39 5.03
C PHE A 122 11.01 -8.41 3.89
N THR A 123 10.40 -7.23 3.99
CA THR A 123 10.37 -6.20 2.96
C THR A 123 11.76 -5.75 2.50
N GLY A 124 11.83 -5.30 1.25
CA GLY A 124 13.05 -4.82 0.62
C GLY A 124 12.81 -4.13 -0.72
N SER A 125 13.87 -3.99 -1.51
CA SER A 125 13.87 -3.29 -2.79
C SER A 125 14.58 -4.09 -3.88
N ALA A 126 14.20 -3.85 -5.14
CA ALA A 126 14.87 -4.39 -6.32
C ALA A 126 15.49 -3.26 -7.15
N VAL A 127 16.66 -3.51 -7.71
CA VAL A 127 17.39 -2.56 -8.57
C VAL A 127 18.01 -3.26 -9.77
N ASP A 128 18.30 -2.47 -10.80
CA ASP A 128 19.14 -2.87 -11.93
C ASP A 128 20.61 -2.58 -11.59
N ASP A 129 21.38 -3.61 -11.29
CA ASP A 129 22.82 -3.51 -11.14
C ASP A 129 23.52 -3.90 -12.45
N HIS A 130 23.65 -2.94 -13.37
CA HIS A 130 24.32 -3.09 -14.67
C HIS A 130 23.80 -4.29 -15.52
N GLY A 131 22.48 -4.45 -15.55
CA GLY A 131 21.82 -5.54 -16.28
C GLY A 131 21.61 -6.81 -15.48
N THR A 132 21.95 -6.80 -14.20
CA THR A 132 21.64 -7.86 -13.23
C THR A 132 20.56 -7.38 -12.28
N ALA A 133 19.40 -8.00 -12.30
CA ALA A 133 18.36 -7.71 -11.32
C ALA A 133 18.81 -8.15 -9.93
N THR A 134 18.83 -7.22 -8.99
CA THR A 134 19.33 -7.44 -7.63
C THR A 134 18.29 -7.02 -6.61
N ILE A 135 17.97 -7.93 -5.68
CA ILE A 135 17.11 -7.67 -4.51
C ILE A 135 18.00 -7.53 -3.28
N ILE A 136 17.76 -6.46 -2.48
CA ILE A 136 18.19 -6.41 -1.08
C ILE A 136 16.93 -6.41 -0.23
N TYR A 137 16.87 -7.34 0.74
CA TYR A 137 15.71 -7.56 1.58
C TYR A 137 16.12 -7.86 3.02
N THR A 138 15.20 -7.71 3.94
CA THR A 138 15.45 -8.06 5.34
C THR A 138 15.17 -9.53 5.55
N GLY A 139 16.20 -10.28 5.93
CA GLY A 139 16.07 -11.65 6.44
C GLY A 139 15.87 -11.62 7.94
N VAL A 140 14.97 -12.46 8.45
CA VAL A 140 14.71 -12.58 9.89
C VAL A 140 14.92 -14.00 10.38
N LYS A 141 15.50 -14.09 11.59
CA LYS A 141 15.69 -15.34 12.30
C LYS A 141 15.46 -15.14 13.78
N THR A 142 14.77 -16.08 14.40
CA THR A 142 14.59 -16.12 15.87
C THR A 142 15.95 -16.12 16.56
N SER A 143 16.10 -15.27 17.56
CA SER A 143 17.33 -15.09 18.32
C SER A 143 17.03 -14.98 19.81
N ALA A 144 18.09 -14.97 20.62
CA ALA A 144 17.98 -14.61 22.01
C ALA A 144 17.45 -13.17 22.17
N PRO A 145 16.65 -12.88 23.20
CA PRO A 145 16.03 -11.55 23.37
C PRO A 145 17.00 -10.38 23.36
N GLU A 146 18.21 -10.57 23.84
CA GLU A 146 19.28 -9.56 23.87
C GLU A 146 19.84 -9.25 22.49
N GLU A 147 19.77 -10.20 21.55
CA GLU A 147 20.23 -10.05 20.16
C GLU A 147 19.13 -9.61 19.20
N ALA A 148 17.86 -9.72 19.65
CA ALA A 148 16.70 -9.35 18.83
C ALA A 148 16.68 -7.85 18.52
N THR A 149 16.44 -7.51 17.26
CA THR A 149 16.18 -6.13 16.82
C THR A 149 14.68 -5.86 16.70
N LEU A 150 13.87 -6.85 16.28
CA LEU A 150 12.43 -6.76 16.30
C LEU A 150 11.90 -7.27 17.64
N ARG A 151 11.17 -6.41 18.34
CA ARG A 151 10.63 -6.65 19.69
C ARG A 151 9.20 -6.13 19.78
N ASP A 152 8.28 -6.79 19.10
CA ASP A 152 6.86 -6.41 19.03
C ASP A 152 6.01 -7.02 20.16
N GLY A 153 6.63 -7.70 21.11
CA GLY A 153 5.97 -8.41 22.19
C GLY A 153 5.52 -9.84 21.84
N VAL A 154 5.68 -10.26 20.58
CA VAL A 154 5.36 -11.61 20.10
C VAL A 154 6.63 -12.30 19.59
N HIS A 155 7.42 -11.60 18.76
CA HIS A 155 8.59 -12.12 18.10
C HIS A 155 9.90 -11.60 18.73
N THR A 156 10.94 -12.41 18.66
CA THR A 156 12.31 -12.05 19.03
C THR A 156 13.20 -12.32 17.82
N PHE A 157 12.97 -11.56 16.74
CA PHE A 157 13.74 -11.72 15.51
C PHE A 157 14.98 -10.83 15.50
N ARG A 158 16.09 -11.41 15.04
CA ARG A 158 17.24 -10.64 14.58
C ARG A 158 17.04 -10.32 13.11
N GLU A 159 17.07 -9.06 12.76
CA GLU A 159 16.92 -8.54 11.41
C GLU A 159 18.29 -8.29 10.79
N VAL A 160 18.53 -8.78 9.58
CA VAL A 160 19.76 -8.56 8.82
C VAL A 160 19.43 -8.28 7.36
N GLN A 161 20.34 -7.63 6.62
CA GLN A 161 20.09 -7.41 5.20
C GLN A 161 20.70 -8.53 4.37
N CYS A 162 19.89 -9.11 3.51
CA CYS A 162 20.21 -10.20 2.59
C CYS A 162 20.19 -9.72 1.15
N LEU A 163 20.86 -10.44 0.26
CA LEU A 163 20.93 -10.13 -1.16
C LEU A 163 20.58 -11.37 -2.00
N ALA A 164 19.81 -11.15 -3.05
CA ALA A 164 19.55 -12.14 -4.09
C ALA A 164 19.70 -11.50 -5.48
N THR A 165 20.16 -12.27 -6.46
CA THR A 165 20.32 -11.82 -7.85
C THR A 165 19.57 -12.73 -8.80
N SER A 166 19.13 -12.18 -9.93
CA SER A 166 18.54 -12.94 -11.02
C SER A 166 19.24 -12.64 -12.35
N SER A 167 19.58 -13.69 -13.07
CA SER A 167 19.99 -13.64 -14.48
C SER A 167 18.84 -14.01 -15.43
N ASP A 168 17.68 -14.36 -14.89
CA ASP A 168 16.48 -14.72 -15.64
C ASP A 168 15.79 -13.44 -16.17
N VAL A 169 15.52 -13.38 -17.46
CA VAL A 169 14.88 -12.23 -18.12
C VAL A 169 13.50 -11.92 -17.53
N GLU A 170 12.75 -12.95 -17.11
CA GLU A 170 11.42 -12.82 -16.52
C GLU A 170 11.45 -12.77 -14.97
N LEU A 171 12.63 -12.80 -14.35
CA LEU A 171 12.82 -12.74 -12.89
C LEU A 171 12.13 -13.89 -12.13
N ARG A 172 11.97 -15.06 -12.75
CA ARG A 172 11.31 -16.23 -12.14
C ARG A 172 12.20 -16.96 -11.13
N THR A 173 13.51 -16.81 -11.25
CA THR A 173 14.49 -17.52 -10.43
C THR A 173 15.48 -16.55 -9.80
N TRP A 174 15.79 -16.76 -8.52
CA TRP A 174 16.66 -15.90 -7.75
C TRP A 174 17.73 -16.71 -7.01
N ALA A 175 18.96 -16.27 -7.08
CA ALA A 175 20.09 -16.84 -6.36
C ALA A 175 20.39 -15.98 -5.12
N LYS A 176 20.12 -16.52 -3.94
CA LYS A 176 20.42 -15.87 -2.65
C LYS A 176 21.91 -15.96 -2.29
N CYS A 177 22.46 -14.88 -1.74
CA CYS A 177 23.75 -14.94 -1.05
C CYS A 177 23.63 -15.77 0.22
N LYS A 178 24.63 -16.62 0.49
CA LYS A 178 24.64 -17.48 1.67
C LYS A 178 24.73 -16.71 2.99
N GLN A 179 25.44 -15.59 2.98
CA GLN A 179 25.63 -14.75 4.15
C GLN A 179 24.91 -13.42 3.97
N PRO A 180 24.38 -12.83 5.04
CA PRO A 180 23.84 -11.49 4.99
C PRO A 180 24.94 -10.49 4.62
N ILE A 181 24.55 -9.47 3.87
CA ILE A 181 25.47 -8.41 3.40
C ILE A 181 25.64 -7.29 4.43
N LEU A 182 24.73 -7.21 5.41
CA LEU A 182 24.79 -6.18 6.44
C LEU A 182 24.12 -6.66 7.73
N GLN A 183 24.82 -6.47 8.84
CA GLN A 183 24.34 -6.73 10.20
C GLN A 183 23.80 -5.45 10.83
N PRO A 184 22.84 -5.52 11.77
CA PRO A 184 22.39 -4.37 12.52
C PRO A 184 23.53 -3.77 13.36
N PRO A 185 23.50 -2.46 13.63
CA PRO A 185 24.41 -1.83 14.58
C PRO A 185 24.32 -2.51 15.96
N ASN A 186 25.46 -2.64 16.63
CA ASN A 186 25.49 -3.14 18.00
C ASN A 186 25.14 -2.03 19.01
N ASP A 187 23.85 -1.63 19.00
CA ASP A 187 23.30 -0.64 19.92
C ASP A 187 22.08 -1.24 20.64
N PRO A 188 22.09 -1.38 21.98
CA PRO A 188 20.98 -1.97 22.73
C PRO A 188 19.69 -1.13 22.69
N ARG A 189 19.77 0.12 22.23
CA ARG A 189 18.59 1.00 22.06
C ARG A 189 17.89 0.78 20.72
N LEU A 190 18.50 0.06 19.78
CA LEU A 190 17.95 -0.18 18.45
C LEU A 190 16.59 -0.87 18.54
N THR A 191 15.59 -0.32 17.85
CA THR A 191 14.18 -0.77 17.89
C THR A 191 13.71 -1.42 16.60
N GLY A 192 14.57 -1.57 15.61
CA GLY A 192 14.34 -2.25 14.35
C GLY A 192 15.45 -1.98 13.36
N PHE A 193 15.59 -2.86 12.35
CA PHE A 193 16.61 -2.76 11.30
C PHE A 193 16.12 -3.43 10.01
N ARG A 194 15.14 -2.83 9.30
CA ARG A 194 14.45 -3.48 8.20
C ARG A 194 14.07 -2.56 7.05
N ASP A 195 13.51 -3.16 6.00
CA ASP A 195 12.89 -2.52 4.85
C ASP A 195 13.86 -1.66 4.03
N PRO A 196 14.99 -2.22 3.56
CA PRO A 196 15.99 -1.48 2.81
C PRO A 196 15.40 -0.89 1.53
N PHE A 197 15.81 0.36 1.23
CA PHE A 197 15.61 0.97 -0.07
C PHE A 197 16.95 1.43 -0.64
N LEU A 198 17.01 1.52 -1.97
CA LEU A 198 18.27 1.81 -2.66
C LEU A 198 18.09 2.90 -3.69
N TRP A 199 19.14 3.73 -3.81
CA TRP A 199 19.33 4.58 -4.99
C TRP A 199 20.80 4.62 -5.37
N ARG A 200 21.08 5.19 -6.52
CA ARG A 200 22.43 5.28 -7.06
C ARG A 200 22.73 6.68 -7.56
N GLU A 201 23.93 7.17 -7.23
CA GLU A 201 24.48 8.38 -7.78
C GLU A 201 25.88 8.09 -8.36
N GLY A 202 26.01 8.25 -9.66
CA GLY A 202 27.22 7.86 -10.37
C GLY A 202 27.56 6.37 -10.17
N ASN A 203 28.69 6.10 -9.54
CA ASN A 203 29.18 4.74 -9.24
C ASN A 203 29.00 4.34 -7.77
N ILE A 204 28.23 5.11 -7.01
CA ILE A 204 27.96 4.85 -5.58
C ILE A 204 26.52 4.46 -5.41
N TRP A 205 26.31 3.33 -4.74
CA TRP A 205 25.03 2.90 -4.22
C TRP A 205 24.83 3.45 -2.82
N TYR A 206 23.63 3.91 -2.54
CA TYR A 206 23.17 4.30 -1.22
C TYR A 206 22.06 3.35 -0.78
N LEU A 207 22.08 3.03 0.50
CA LEU A 207 21.09 2.15 1.14
C LEU A 207 20.56 2.85 2.38
N GLY A 208 19.26 3.09 2.41
CA GLY A 208 18.55 3.53 3.60
C GLY A 208 17.81 2.36 4.23
N ILE A 209 17.87 2.26 5.55
CA ILE A 209 17.23 1.20 6.32
C ILE A 209 16.33 1.82 7.37
N GLY A 210 15.09 1.35 7.45
CA GLY A 210 14.16 1.70 8.50
C GLY A 210 14.65 1.20 9.85
N ALA A 211 14.70 2.11 10.81
CA ALA A 211 15.23 1.86 12.13
C ALA A 211 14.59 2.81 13.16
N GLY A 212 15.07 2.73 14.37
CA GLY A 212 14.77 3.68 15.43
C GLY A 212 15.53 3.38 16.69
N PHE A 213 15.46 4.29 17.63
CA PHE A 213 16.12 4.17 18.92
C PHE A 213 15.13 4.43 20.05
N ARG A 214 15.17 3.55 21.05
CA ARG A 214 14.26 3.61 22.20
C ARG A 214 14.28 4.97 22.87
N LYS A 215 13.10 5.59 23.03
CA LYS A 215 12.87 6.92 23.62
C LYS A 215 13.51 8.09 22.86
N GLU A 216 14.03 7.84 21.65
CA GLU A 216 14.55 8.89 20.78
C GLU A 216 13.61 9.10 19.57
N GLY A 217 13.25 8.03 18.88
CA GLY A 217 12.35 8.04 17.72
C GLY A 217 12.81 7.18 16.57
N GLY A 218 11.96 7.04 15.56
CA GLY A 218 12.27 6.35 14.33
C GLY A 218 13.27 7.13 13.48
N CYS A 219 14.02 6.43 12.64
CA CYS A 219 15.01 7.03 11.75
C CYS A 219 15.23 6.18 10.49
N VAL A 220 15.99 6.75 9.55
CA VAL A 220 16.52 6.03 8.39
C VAL A 220 18.05 6.02 8.50
N LEU A 221 18.64 4.85 8.71
CA LEU A 221 20.09 4.67 8.73
C LEU A 221 20.64 4.64 7.31
N LEU A 222 21.65 5.46 7.02
CA LEU A 222 22.24 5.61 5.69
C LEU A 222 23.59 4.90 5.59
N TYR A 223 23.70 4.10 4.53
CA TYR A 223 24.93 3.40 4.16
C TYR A 223 25.30 3.69 2.70
N ARG A 224 26.57 3.48 2.34
CA ARG A 224 27.04 3.54 0.94
C ARG A 224 27.85 2.32 0.56
N SER A 225 27.83 1.98 -0.73
CA SER A 225 28.57 0.85 -1.31
C SER A 225 28.98 1.14 -2.76
N ARG A 226 29.95 0.39 -3.27
CA ARG A 226 30.31 0.36 -4.69
C ARG A 226 29.88 -0.93 -5.41
N ASP A 227 29.50 -1.95 -4.64
CA ASP A 227 29.30 -3.31 -5.15
C ASP A 227 28.05 -4.01 -4.60
N LEU A 228 27.17 -3.27 -3.88
CA LEU A 228 25.96 -3.78 -3.20
C LEU A 228 26.25 -4.89 -2.15
N ARG A 229 27.50 -5.17 -1.85
CA ARG A 229 27.91 -6.26 -0.93
C ARG A 229 28.62 -5.75 0.31
N GLN A 230 29.49 -4.75 0.14
CA GLN A 230 30.23 -4.13 1.24
C GLN A 230 29.67 -2.75 1.51
N TRP A 231 29.14 -2.55 2.72
CA TRP A 231 28.43 -1.33 3.10
C TRP A 231 29.17 -0.57 4.17
N GLN A 232 29.36 0.72 3.96
CA GLN A 232 29.88 1.65 4.94
C GLN A 232 28.74 2.46 5.54
N TYR A 233 28.57 2.40 6.85
CA TYR A 233 27.66 3.29 7.58
C TYR A 233 28.15 4.75 7.46
N LEU A 234 27.21 5.67 7.28
CA LEU A 234 27.48 7.11 7.25
C LEU A 234 26.90 7.78 8.50
N HIS A 235 25.62 7.99 8.52
CA HIS A 235 24.84 8.63 9.57
C HIS A 235 23.33 8.39 9.30
N PRO A 236 22.41 8.79 10.17
CA PRO A 236 21.00 8.80 9.83
C PRO A 236 20.70 9.84 8.73
N LEU A 237 20.04 9.43 7.64
CA LEU A 237 19.54 10.34 6.58
C LEU A 237 18.45 11.28 7.13
N ALA A 238 17.59 10.73 7.98
CA ALA A 238 16.49 11.43 8.63
C ALA A 238 16.21 10.82 10.00
N THR A 239 15.74 11.64 10.93
CA THR A 239 15.39 11.25 12.29
C THR A 239 14.06 11.87 12.71
N GLY A 240 13.24 11.10 13.40
CA GLY A 240 12.03 11.58 14.05
C GLY A 240 12.22 11.87 15.53
N LYS A 241 11.11 12.09 16.18
CA LYS A 241 11.06 12.24 17.64
C LYS A 241 10.06 11.24 18.20
N TRP A 242 10.41 10.63 19.31
CA TRP A 242 9.48 9.81 20.07
C TRP A 242 8.29 10.65 20.54
N THR A 243 7.11 10.07 20.46
CA THR A 243 5.85 10.75 20.82
C THR A 243 5.65 10.90 22.33
N GLY A 244 6.49 10.28 23.15
CA GLY A 244 6.32 10.20 24.60
C GLY A 244 5.34 9.12 25.06
N HIS A 245 4.72 8.39 24.12
CA HIS A 245 3.80 7.30 24.41
C HIS A 245 4.55 5.96 24.35
N GLU A 246 4.54 5.19 25.44
CA GLU A 246 5.11 3.85 25.46
C GLU A 246 4.17 2.84 24.77
N SER A 247 4.74 2.01 23.91
CA SER A 247 4.06 0.87 23.28
C SER A 247 4.97 -0.35 23.29
N VAL A 248 4.37 -1.53 23.30
CA VAL A 248 5.13 -2.79 23.19
C VAL A 248 5.77 -2.89 21.81
N ASN A 249 5.04 -2.49 20.76
CA ASN A 249 5.60 -2.41 19.41
C ASN A 249 6.15 -0.99 19.17
N PRO A 250 7.46 -0.82 18.92
CA PRO A 250 8.10 0.49 18.72
C PRO A 250 7.54 1.27 17.53
N VAL A 251 6.98 0.60 16.53
CA VAL A 251 6.32 1.25 15.39
C VAL A 251 5.12 2.07 15.83
N ASP A 252 4.34 1.57 16.78
CA ASP A 252 3.12 2.22 17.25
C ASP A 252 3.37 3.50 18.05
N SER A 253 4.53 3.57 18.69
CA SER A 253 4.96 4.73 19.47
C SER A 253 5.77 5.76 18.67
N GLY A 254 6.06 5.47 17.38
CA GLY A 254 6.94 6.29 16.55
C GLY A 254 8.42 6.10 16.85
N GLU A 255 8.80 5.09 17.65
CA GLU A 255 10.19 4.74 17.93
C GLU A 255 10.84 3.93 16.80
N MET A 256 10.09 3.51 15.81
CA MET A 256 10.56 2.79 14.64
C MET A 256 9.85 3.29 13.38
N TRP A 257 10.60 3.47 12.29
CA TRP A 257 10.06 3.76 10.96
C TRP A 257 10.23 2.56 10.04
N GLU A 258 9.13 2.12 9.45
CA GLU A 258 9.06 1.01 8.49
C GLU A 258 8.99 1.52 7.06
N CYS A 259 9.38 0.67 6.12
CA CYS A 259 9.22 0.87 4.68
C CYS A 259 9.71 2.24 4.18
N PRO A 260 10.89 2.74 4.60
CA PRO A 260 11.38 3.99 4.06
C PRO A 260 11.54 3.88 2.53
N ASP A 261 11.33 5.02 1.85
CA ASP A 261 11.58 5.15 0.41
C ASP A 261 11.99 6.60 0.13
N PHE A 262 13.18 6.79 -0.43
CA PHE A 262 13.76 8.12 -0.67
C PHE A 262 14.18 8.29 -2.11
N PHE A 263 13.70 9.37 -2.75
CA PHE A 263 13.91 9.57 -4.18
C PHE A 263 13.86 11.05 -4.57
N PRO A 264 14.52 11.43 -5.67
CA PRO A 264 14.33 12.74 -6.28
C PRO A 264 12.97 12.84 -6.98
N LEU A 265 12.32 14.00 -6.87
CA LEU A 265 11.08 14.33 -7.57
C LEU A 265 11.09 15.79 -8.00
N GLY A 266 11.28 16.05 -9.30
CA GLY A 266 11.55 17.39 -9.82
C GLY A 266 12.87 17.94 -9.28
N THR A 267 12.82 19.09 -8.62
CA THR A 267 13.98 19.74 -7.98
C THR A 267 14.12 19.42 -6.50
N LYS A 268 13.24 18.60 -5.96
CA LYS A 268 13.20 18.22 -4.52
C LYS A 268 13.49 16.74 -4.34
N HIS A 269 13.64 16.35 -3.09
CA HIS A 269 13.64 14.96 -2.66
C HIS A 269 12.41 14.68 -1.81
N VAL A 270 11.96 13.45 -1.87
CA VAL A 270 10.84 12.94 -1.07
C VAL A 270 11.32 11.78 -0.24
N LEU A 271 10.98 11.79 1.04
CA LEU A 271 11.09 10.65 1.93
C LEU A 271 9.68 10.20 2.31
N LEU A 272 9.40 8.93 2.11
CA LEU A 272 8.18 8.26 2.59
C LEU A 272 8.58 7.26 3.67
N TYR A 273 7.76 7.10 4.71
CA TYR A 273 7.93 6.05 5.72
C TYR A 273 6.62 5.76 6.44
N SER A 274 6.51 4.56 6.98
CA SER A 274 5.35 4.09 7.73
C SER A 274 5.66 4.06 9.22
N THR A 275 4.77 4.63 10.03
CA THR A 275 4.89 4.60 11.50
C THR A 275 3.54 4.96 12.13
N ALA A 276 3.28 4.47 13.34
CA ALA A 276 2.07 4.78 14.12
C ALA A 276 0.77 4.64 13.30
N GLY A 277 0.70 3.59 12.47
CA GLY A 277 -0.46 3.28 11.63
C GLY A 277 -0.72 4.25 10.48
N SER A 278 0.25 5.08 10.11
CA SER A 278 0.14 6.05 9.02
C SER A 278 1.36 6.00 8.11
N VAL A 279 1.19 6.38 6.86
CA VAL A 279 2.30 6.68 5.95
C VAL A 279 2.55 8.17 5.95
N ILE A 280 3.77 8.56 6.26
CA ILE A 280 4.21 9.96 6.27
C ILE A 280 4.97 10.25 4.99
N TRP A 281 4.74 11.41 4.42
CA TRP A 281 5.59 11.98 3.38
C TRP A 281 6.30 13.22 3.89
N GLU A 282 7.56 13.36 3.48
CA GLU A 282 8.36 14.56 3.70
C GLU A 282 8.96 15.00 2.37
N VAL A 283 8.86 16.28 2.06
CA VAL A 283 9.45 16.92 0.88
C VAL A 283 10.51 17.91 1.33
N GLY A 284 11.67 17.90 0.70
CA GLY A 284 12.76 18.77 1.10
C GLY A 284 13.93 18.77 0.11
N GLU A 285 15.10 19.13 0.60
CA GLU A 285 16.36 19.19 -0.16
C GLU A 285 17.39 18.27 0.45
N LEU A 286 18.12 17.54 -0.39
CA LEU A 286 19.28 16.76 0.03
C LEU A 286 20.54 17.62 -0.18
N ASP A 287 21.28 17.87 0.91
CA ASP A 287 22.66 18.33 0.79
C ASP A 287 23.50 17.20 0.18
N SER A 288 23.97 17.39 -1.05
CA SER A 288 24.70 16.35 -1.79
C SER A 288 26.11 16.09 -1.25
N LYS A 289 26.67 16.96 -0.42
CA LYS A 289 28.00 16.79 0.18
C LYS A 289 27.91 16.03 1.51
N GLU A 290 27.03 16.51 2.37
CA GLU A 290 26.85 15.94 3.71
C GLU A 290 25.83 14.79 3.72
N LEU A 291 25.03 14.62 2.65
CA LEU A 291 23.95 13.66 2.53
C LEU A 291 22.89 13.81 3.63
N ILE A 292 22.63 15.05 4.05
CA ILE A 292 21.62 15.39 5.03
C ILE A 292 20.34 15.84 4.31
N PHE A 293 19.21 15.24 4.66
CA PHE A 293 17.92 15.62 4.14
C PHE A 293 17.27 16.71 4.98
N HIS A 294 17.07 17.88 4.39
CA HIS A 294 16.43 19.04 5.01
C HIS A 294 14.95 19.09 4.65
N VAL A 295 14.10 18.68 5.59
CA VAL A 295 12.65 18.66 5.42
C VAL A 295 12.08 20.07 5.37
N GLN A 296 11.29 20.37 4.35
CA GLN A 296 10.59 21.63 4.16
C GLN A 296 9.08 21.50 4.40
N LYS A 297 8.51 20.37 4.02
CA LYS A 297 7.09 20.05 4.18
C LYS A 297 6.89 18.60 4.55
N ARG A 298 5.78 18.32 5.22
CA ARG A 298 5.38 16.97 5.59
C ARG A 298 3.88 16.83 5.69
N GLY A 299 3.39 15.60 5.56
CA GLY A 299 1.98 15.28 5.72
C GLY A 299 1.73 13.78 5.78
N ILE A 300 0.46 13.41 5.84
CA ILE A 300 -0.01 12.04 5.76
C ILE A 300 -0.31 11.72 4.29
N LEU A 301 0.18 10.57 3.80
CA LEU A 301 0.04 10.18 2.41
C LEU A 301 -1.39 9.70 2.08
N ASP A 302 -1.94 8.86 2.94
CA ASP A 302 -3.31 8.36 2.85
C ASP A 302 -3.90 8.26 4.27
N HIS A 303 -5.08 8.79 4.46
CA HIS A 303 -5.72 8.89 5.78
C HIS A 303 -6.56 7.65 6.13
N GLY A 304 -6.65 6.70 5.22
CA GLY A 304 -7.51 5.51 5.37
C GLY A 304 -6.75 4.22 5.61
N ALA A 305 -7.21 3.16 4.96
CA ALA A 305 -6.60 1.84 5.01
C ALA A 305 -5.46 1.74 3.98
N TYR A 306 -4.28 2.27 4.32
CA TYR A 306 -3.11 2.31 3.45
C TYR A 306 -1.83 2.27 4.28
N TYR A 307 -0.85 1.42 3.92
CA TYR A 307 0.39 1.26 4.67
C TYR A 307 1.51 0.71 3.79
N ALA A 308 2.75 0.67 4.28
CA ALA A 308 3.92 -0.01 3.70
C ALA A 308 4.15 0.36 2.23
N GLN A 309 4.24 1.65 1.95
CA GLN A 309 4.40 2.18 0.60
C GLN A 309 5.76 1.83 -0.01
N LYS A 310 5.79 1.65 -1.34
CA LYS A 310 7.01 1.56 -2.16
C LYS A 310 6.80 2.28 -3.48
N THR A 311 7.89 2.80 -4.05
CA THR A 311 7.83 3.47 -5.34
C THR A 311 8.73 2.82 -6.39
N GLN A 312 8.42 3.07 -7.65
CA GLN A 312 9.26 2.69 -8.79
C GLN A 312 9.22 3.80 -9.86
N LEU A 313 10.12 3.75 -10.81
CA LEU A 313 10.00 4.50 -12.06
C LEU A 313 9.19 3.68 -13.06
N ASP A 314 8.31 4.35 -13.82
CA ASP A 314 7.70 3.76 -15.00
C ASP A 314 8.65 3.82 -16.20
N SER A 315 8.22 3.30 -17.36
CA SER A 315 8.99 3.31 -18.61
C SER A 315 9.29 4.72 -19.16
N HIS A 316 8.65 5.74 -18.62
CA HIS A 316 8.81 7.15 -18.99
C HIS A 316 9.57 7.96 -17.94
N GLY A 317 10.03 7.33 -16.87
CA GLY A 317 10.74 7.99 -15.79
C GLY A 317 9.82 8.69 -14.77
N ASN A 318 8.54 8.45 -14.81
CA ASN A 318 7.63 8.96 -13.79
C ASN A 318 7.70 8.13 -12.50
N ARG A 319 7.56 8.79 -11.34
CA ARG A 319 7.55 8.12 -10.05
C ARG A 319 6.15 7.59 -9.75
N ILE A 320 6.01 6.28 -9.66
CA ILE A 320 4.78 5.56 -9.36
C ILE A 320 4.85 5.03 -7.92
N LEU A 321 3.81 5.32 -7.17
CA LEU A 321 3.62 4.90 -5.78
C LEU A 321 2.64 3.73 -5.71
N TRP A 322 2.97 2.79 -4.85
CA TRP A 322 2.16 1.65 -4.45
C TRP A 322 2.02 1.59 -2.93
N GLY A 323 0.99 0.97 -2.43
CA GLY A 323 0.86 0.69 -1.02
C GLY A 323 0.00 -0.52 -0.74
N TRP A 324 0.19 -1.11 0.40
CA TRP A 324 -0.68 -2.15 0.90
C TRP A 324 -1.99 -1.55 1.40
N ILE A 325 -3.10 -2.13 0.96
CA ILE A 325 -4.45 -1.87 1.50
C ILE A 325 -4.76 -2.99 2.49
N PRO A 326 -4.60 -2.75 3.81
CA PRO A 326 -4.75 -3.77 4.83
C PRO A 326 -6.15 -4.36 4.88
N GLU A 327 -6.22 -5.58 5.37
CA GLU A 327 -7.48 -6.22 5.74
C GLU A 327 -8.06 -5.55 6.99
N LYS A 328 -9.38 -5.37 7.02
CA LYS A 328 -10.10 -4.74 8.14
C LYS A 328 -11.18 -5.63 8.73
N ARG A 329 -11.47 -6.78 8.14
CA ARG A 329 -12.32 -7.81 8.77
C ARG A 329 -11.61 -8.38 9.99
N PRO A 330 -12.34 -8.96 10.95
CA PRO A 330 -11.77 -9.81 11.99
C PRO A 330 -10.97 -10.98 11.36
N GLU A 331 -9.90 -11.41 12.05
CA GLU A 331 -9.02 -12.49 11.56
C GLU A 331 -9.79 -13.77 11.19
N ALA A 332 -10.73 -14.17 12.01
CA ALA A 332 -11.56 -15.34 11.75
C ALA A 332 -12.33 -15.25 10.41
N GLU A 333 -12.77 -14.05 10.02
CA GLU A 333 -13.52 -13.84 8.78
C GLU A 333 -12.62 -13.87 7.54
N PHE A 334 -11.48 -13.17 7.54
CA PHE A 334 -10.60 -13.18 6.37
C PHE A 334 -9.83 -14.49 6.24
N SER A 335 -9.49 -15.15 7.35
CA SER A 335 -8.92 -16.48 7.33
C SER A 335 -9.90 -17.49 6.70
N ALA A 336 -11.19 -17.45 7.10
CA ALA A 336 -12.23 -18.27 6.50
C ALA A 336 -12.48 -17.93 5.02
N ALA A 337 -12.38 -16.66 4.63
CA ALA A 337 -12.48 -16.23 3.23
C ALA A 337 -11.33 -16.77 2.37
N GLY A 338 -10.16 -17.04 2.97
CA GLY A 338 -8.99 -17.61 2.30
C GLY A 338 -8.17 -16.57 1.51
N TRP A 339 -8.36 -15.28 1.78
CA TRP A 339 -7.56 -14.20 1.21
C TRP A 339 -7.60 -12.95 2.11
N ALA A 340 -6.53 -12.17 2.10
CA ALA A 340 -6.44 -10.90 2.83
C ALA A 340 -5.44 -9.96 2.15
N GLY A 341 -5.76 -8.66 2.17
CA GLY A 341 -4.93 -7.59 1.62
C GLY A 341 -5.02 -7.47 0.10
N CYS A 342 -4.58 -6.32 -0.41
CA CYS A 342 -4.34 -6.03 -1.82
C CYS A 342 -3.37 -4.84 -1.95
N VAL A 343 -2.82 -4.64 -3.16
CA VAL A 343 -2.01 -3.46 -3.48
C VAL A 343 -2.91 -2.38 -4.07
N SER A 344 -2.68 -1.11 -3.71
CA SER A 344 -3.41 0.05 -4.24
C SER A 344 -3.26 0.17 -5.76
N LEU A 345 -4.09 0.97 -6.39
CA LEU A 345 -3.84 1.40 -7.77
C LEU A 345 -2.52 2.18 -7.88
N PRO A 346 -1.85 2.15 -9.06
CA PRO A 346 -0.64 2.93 -9.28
C PRO A 346 -0.94 4.42 -9.15
N ARG A 347 -0.26 5.11 -8.24
CA ARG A 347 -0.41 6.56 -8.05
C ARG A 347 0.83 7.29 -8.59
N LEU A 348 0.62 8.17 -9.55
CA LEU A 348 1.66 9.05 -10.07
C LEU A 348 1.90 10.19 -9.09
N LEU A 349 3.16 10.39 -8.69
CA LEU A 349 3.57 11.46 -7.78
C LEU A 349 4.07 12.70 -8.55
N SER A 350 3.84 13.87 -7.96
CA SER A 350 4.38 15.16 -8.40
C SER A 350 4.52 16.11 -7.21
N ILE A 351 5.29 17.20 -7.40
CA ILE A 351 5.33 18.31 -6.43
C ILE A 351 4.40 19.40 -6.93
N GLY A 352 3.47 19.81 -6.09
CA GLY A 352 2.55 20.93 -6.34
C GLY A 352 3.27 22.29 -6.36
N VAL A 353 2.61 23.30 -6.90
CA VAL A 353 3.14 24.68 -6.94
C VAL A 353 3.40 25.27 -5.56
N ASP A 354 2.72 24.79 -4.55
CA ASP A 354 2.90 25.16 -3.15
C ASP A 354 3.93 24.29 -2.41
N GLY A 355 4.57 23.33 -3.11
CA GLY A 355 5.59 22.45 -2.58
C GLY A 355 5.06 21.23 -1.83
N ASP A 356 3.75 21.00 -1.79
CA ASP A 356 3.18 19.77 -1.25
C ASP A 356 3.37 18.59 -2.20
N LEU A 357 3.41 17.38 -1.65
CA LEU A 357 3.34 16.17 -2.46
C LEU A 357 1.94 16.03 -3.03
N GLU A 358 1.84 15.91 -4.35
CA GLU A 358 0.61 15.61 -5.07
C GLU A 358 0.62 14.19 -5.63
N MET A 359 -0.56 13.58 -5.71
CA MET A 359 -0.75 12.26 -6.28
C MET A 359 -2.03 12.17 -7.11
N ARG A 360 -2.03 11.30 -8.10
CA ARG A 360 -3.21 10.92 -8.88
C ARG A 360 -3.08 9.47 -9.32
N VAL A 361 -4.18 8.77 -9.50
CA VAL A 361 -4.11 7.44 -10.14
C VAL A 361 -3.52 7.59 -11.53
N ALA A 362 -2.58 6.74 -11.89
CA ALA A 362 -1.90 6.78 -13.18
C ALA A 362 -2.89 6.52 -14.32
N SER A 363 -2.71 7.21 -15.44
CA SER A 363 -3.64 7.16 -16.59
C SER A 363 -3.77 5.79 -17.24
N VAL A 364 -2.88 4.86 -16.95
CA VAL A 364 -2.98 3.45 -17.39
C VAL A 364 -4.28 2.80 -16.90
N ALA A 365 -4.82 3.21 -15.76
CA ALA A 365 -6.13 2.76 -15.26
C ALA A 365 -7.29 3.11 -16.19
N ASN A 366 -7.13 4.07 -17.11
CA ASN A 366 -8.17 4.40 -18.10
C ASN A 366 -8.46 3.23 -19.07
N SER A 367 -7.53 2.29 -19.21
CA SER A 367 -7.73 1.05 -20.01
C SER A 367 -8.86 0.17 -19.48
N LEU A 368 -9.21 0.32 -18.20
CA LEU A 368 -10.32 -0.41 -17.57
C LEU A 368 -11.69 0.15 -17.95
N ARG A 369 -11.80 1.38 -18.47
CA ARG A 369 -13.07 2.04 -18.73
C ARG A 369 -13.86 1.32 -19.82
N ALA A 370 -15.12 0.98 -19.51
CA ALA A 370 -16.04 0.30 -20.43
C ALA A 370 -17.18 1.22 -20.88
N LYS A 371 -18.04 1.63 -19.96
CA LYS A 371 -19.18 2.51 -20.23
C LYS A 371 -18.95 3.85 -19.58
N THR A 372 -19.15 4.93 -20.33
CA THR A 372 -18.95 6.30 -19.87
C THR A 372 -20.29 7.00 -19.64
N PHE A 373 -20.37 7.74 -18.55
CA PHE A 373 -21.45 8.67 -18.26
C PHE A 373 -20.86 10.07 -18.08
N VAL A 374 -21.45 11.06 -18.69
CA VAL A 374 -21.03 12.46 -18.58
C VAL A 374 -22.21 13.30 -18.15
N LEU A 375 -22.10 13.96 -17.01
CA LEU A 375 -23.12 14.89 -16.56
C LEU A 375 -23.12 16.13 -17.46
N PRO A 376 -24.26 16.61 -17.96
CA PRO A 376 -24.34 17.85 -18.72
C PRO A 376 -23.76 19.03 -17.94
N GLN A 377 -23.24 20.03 -18.67
CA GLN A 377 -22.60 21.20 -18.06
C GLN A 377 -23.58 21.96 -17.15
N HIS A 378 -23.03 22.77 -16.24
CA HIS A 378 -23.78 23.46 -15.17
C HIS A 378 -24.86 24.46 -15.66
N HIS A 379 -24.78 24.92 -16.91
CA HIS A 379 -25.81 25.79 -17.50
C HIS A 379 -27.07 25.04 -17.98
N VAL A 380 -27.03 23.71 -18.00
CA VAL A 380 -28.19 22.86 -18.31
C VAL A 380 -29.10 22.78 -17.08
N ALA A 381 -30.40 22.69 -17.30
CA ALA A 381 -31.38 22.64 -16.21
C ALA A 381 -31.11 21.51 -15.21
N VAL A 382 -31.30 21.76 -13.93
CA VAL A 382 -31.09 20.79 -12.85
C VAL A 382 -31.91 19.52 -13.06
N SER A 383 -33.13 19.65 -13.58
CA SER A 383 -34.01 18.49 -13.87
C SER A 383 -33.44 17.56 -14.94
N GLU A 384 -32.79 18.08 -15.98
CA GLU A 384 -32.13 17.28 -17.02
C GLU A 384 -30.85 16.62 -16.47
N ARG A 385 -30.05 17.40 -15.72
CA ARG A 385 -28.87 16.87 -15.02
C ARG A 385 -29.25 15.77 -14.03
N GLY A 386 -30.35 15.95 -13.28
CA GLY A 386 -30.89 14.94 -12.37
C GLY A 386 -31.31 13.65 -13.08
N SER A 387 -31.87 13.75 -14.30
CA SER A 387 -32.18 12.59 -15.12
C SER A 387 -30.93 11.82 -15.53
N THR A 388 -29.87 12.53 -15.93
CA THR A 388 -28.58 11.91 -16.25
C THR A 388 -27.93 11.29 -15.02
N LEU A 389 -27.99 11.96 -13.85
CA LEU A 389 -27.47 11.45 -12.59
C LEU A 389 -28.09 10.10 -12.22
N LYS A 390 -29.42 9.96 -12.39
CA LYS A 390 -30.16 8.71 -12.14
C LYS A 390 -29.72 7.54 -13.04
N ALA A 391 -29.13 7.83 -14.20
CA ALA A 391 -28.59 6.81 -15.10
C ALA A 391 -27.21 6.30 -14.69
N ILE A 392 -26.50 7.02 -13.81
CA ILE A 392 -25.20 6.61 -13.29
C ILE A 392 -25.39 5.51 -12.25
N HIS A 393 -24.90 4.32 -12.56
CA HIS A 393 -24.95 3.18 -11.66
C HIS A 393 -23.77 2.23 -11.90
N PHE A 394 -23.42 1.43 -10.87
CA PHE A 394 -22.36 0.44 -10.91
C PHE A 394 -22.92 -0.92 -10.50
N ASP A 395 -22.95 -1.86 -11.45
CA ASP A 395 -23.62 -3.15 -11.26
C ASP A 395 -22.82 -4.10 -10.37
N ASN A 396 -21.47 -4.06 -10.44
CA ASN A 396 -20.58 -5.01 -9.78
C ASN A 396 -19.56 -4.34 -8.84
N VAL A 397 -19.85 -3.14 -8.33
CA VAL A 397 -18.87 -2.33 -7.55
C VAL A 397 -17.54 -2.25 -8.28
N CYS A 398 -17.56 -1.94 -9.55
CA CYS A 398 -16.38 -1.83 -10.40
C CYS A 398 -16.53 -0.53 -11.20
N GLY A 399 -16.08 0.58 -10.64
CA GLY A 399 -16.39 1.90 -11.16
C GLY A 399 -15.39 2.98 -10.82
N GLU A 400 -15.52 4.07 -11.57
CA GLU A 400 -14.71 5.27 -11.42
C GLU A 400 -15.61 6.50 -11.48
N LEU A 401 -15.38 7.49 -10.61
CA LEU A 401 -16.02 8.80 -10.65
C LEU A 401 -14.93 9.88 -10.53
N ALA A 402 -15.01 10.87 -11.41
CA ALA A 402 -14.23 12.09 -11.33
C ALA A 402 -15.18 13.29 -11.37
N TRP A 403 -15.08 14.18 -10.39
CA TRP A 403 -15.95 15.36 -10.36
C TRP A 403 -15.27 16.59 -9.77
N LYS A 404 -15.81 17.74 -10.11
CA LYS A 404 -15.45 19.05 -9.54
C LYS A 404 -16.70 19.73 -9.01
N THR A 405 -16.56 20.43 -7.89
CA THR A 405 -17.65 21.17 -7.26
C THR A 405 -17.18 22.50 -6.70
N LYS A 406 -18.04 23.50 -6.78
CA LYS A 406 -17.87 24.80 -6.09
C LYS A 406 -18.40 24.79 -4.66
N ALA A 407 -19.14 23.73 -4.27
CA ALA A 407 -19.71 23.65 -2.93
C ALA A 407 -18.62 23.52 -1.86
N ALA A 408 -18.62 24.41 -0.90
CA ALA A 408 -17.80 24.32 0.30
C ALA A 408 -18.29 23.23 1.26
N ALA A 409 -19.61 22.99 1.27
CA ALA A 409 -20.26 21.91 1.99
C ALA A 409 -21.06 21.06 0.99
N SER A 410 -20.87 19.75 1.01
CA SER A 410 -21.53 18.84 0.08
C SER A 410 -21.57 17.42 0.61
N THR A 411 -22.58 16.67 0.17
CA THR A 411 -22.70 15.24 0.48
C THR A 411 -22.87 14.45 -0.79
N PHE A 412 -22.00 13.46 -0.99
CA PHE A 412 -22.04 12.49 -2.06
C PHE A 412 -22.29 11.11 -1.46
N LYS A 413 -23.23 10.37 -2.02
CA LYS A 413 -23.52 9.01 -1.57
C LYS A 413 -23.59 8.07 -2.74
N LEU A 414 -23.13 6.85 -2.51
CA LEU A 414 -23.46 5.69 -3.34
C LEU A 414 -24.42 4.82 -2.53
N GLU A 415 -25.61 4.62 -3.06
CA GLU A 415 -26.69 3.90 -2.39
C GLU A 415 -27.14 2.70 -3.23
N ASP A 416 -27.53 1.63 -2.54
CA ASP A 416 -28.26 0.50 -3.09
C ASP A 416 -29.66 0.41 -2.45
N ARG A 417 -30.38 -0.69 -2.64
CA ARG A 417 -31.72 -0.87 -2.05
C ARG A 417 -31.71 -0.92 -0.52
N ALA A 418 -30.59 -1.32 0.08
CA ALA A 418 -30.42 -1.40 1.54
C ALA A 418 -29.95 -0.08 2.17
N GLY A 419 -29.70 0.96 1.37
CA GLY A 419 -29.27 2.29 1.82
C GLY A 419 -27.83 2.64 1.43
N THR A 420 -27.22 3.57 2.17
CA THR A 420 -25.88 4.11 1.85
C THR A 420 -24.82 3.02 1.93
N TRP A 421 -24.09 2.83 0.83
CA TRP A 421 -22.97 1.91 0.71
C TRP A 421 -21.63 2.62 0.90
N TRP A 422 -21.48 3.82 0.34
CA TRP A 422 -20.32 4.71 0.50
C TRP A 422 -20.79 6.15 0.61
N SER A 423 -20.07 6.98 1.38
CA SER A 423 -20.40 8.39 1.52
C SER A 423 -19.16 9.27 1.67
N LEU A 424 -19.24 10.46 1.08
CA LEU A 424 -18.35 11.59 1.33
C LEU A 424 -19.21 12.74 1.84
N HIS A 425 -18.84 13.29 2.99
CA HIS A 425 -19.42 14.50 3.54
C HIS A 425 -18.32 15.55 3.69
N CYS A 426 -18.53 16.72 3.07
CA CYS A 426 -17.65 17.88 3.17
C CYS A 426 -18.34 18.93 4.02
N GLU A 427 -17.67 19.47 5.03
CA GLU A 427 -18.16 20.52 5.90
C GLU A 427 -17.11 21.62 6.02
N LEU A 428 -17.50 22.88 5.74
CA LEU A 428 -16.62 24.03 5.93
C LEU A 428 -16.62 24.46 7.41
N GLN A 429 -15.45 24.44 8.03
CA GLN A 429 -15.23 24.89 9.42
C GLN A 429 -14.16 25.98 9.44
N GLY A 430 -14.58 27.25 9.36
CA GLY A 430 -13.68 28.40 9.27
C GLY A 430 -12.81 28.35 7.99
N SER A 431 -11.49 28.26 8.15
CA SER A 431 -10.52 28.15 7.04
C SER A 431 -10.18 26.71 6.65
N THR A 432 -10.88 25.72 7.20
CA THR A 432 -10.63 24.30 6.97
C THR A 432 -11.91 23.64 6.44
N THR A 433 -11.78 22.74 5.50
CA THR A 433 -12.85 21.83 5.10
C THR A 433 -12.59 20.46 5.74
N LYS A 434 -13.54 20.00 6.52
CA LYS A 434 -13.53 18.64 7.05
C LYS A 434 -14.14 17.70 6.03
N LEU A 435 -13.35 16.71 5.60
CA LEU A 435 -13.79 15.62 4.75
C LEU A 435 -14.08 14.42 5.64
N ASN A 436 -15.26 13.83 5.52
CA ASN A 436 -15.59 12.56 6.16
C ASN A 436 -15.96 11.54 5.08
N VAL A 437 -15.17 10.48 4.98
CA VAL A 437 -15.37 9.39 4.00
C VAL A 437 -15.58 8.09 4.77
N ASN A 438 -16.80 7.57 4.78
CA ASN A 438 -17.15 6.35 5.52
C ASN A 438 -16.62 6.33 6.98
N GLY A 439 -16.72 7.48 7.68
CA GLY A 439 -16.25 7.63 9.05
C GLY A 439 -14.76 8.00 9.22
N VAL A 440 -13.96 8.00 8.15
CA VAL A 440 -12.60 8.54 8.17
C VAL A 440 -12.66 10.06 7.98
N SER A 441 -12.17 10.82 8.96
CA SER A 441 -12.18 12.28 8.91
C SER A 441 -10.79 12.85 8.61
N VAL A 442 -10.74 13.81 7.70
CA VAL A 442 -9.54 14.53 7.28
C VAL A 442 -9.81 16.02 7.28
N ASP A 443 -8.91 16.78 7.89
CA ASP A 443 -8.93 18.23 7.81
C ASP A 443 -8.08 18.68 6.62
N SER A 444 -8.73 19.29 5.63
CA SER A 444 -8.10 19.86 4.45
C SER A 444 -8.20 21.38 4.51
N PRO A 445 -7.11 22.14 4.33
CA PRO A 445 -7.21 23.58 4.23
C PRO A 445 -8.31 23.99 3.25
N ALA A 446 -9.07 25.05 3.58
CA ALA A 446 -10.00 25.61 2.61
C ALA A 446 -9.21 26.02 1.37
N THR A 447 -9.60 25.45 0.24
CA THR A 447 -8.88 25.72 -1.01
C THR A 447 -9.08 27.17 -1.44
N SER A 448 -8.00 27.84 -1.85
CA SER A 448 -8.07 29.12 -2.57
C SER A 448 -8.57 28.92 -4.01
N LYS A 449 -8.64 27.67 -4.48
CA LYS A 449 -9.20 27.32 -5.78
C LYS A 449 -10.71 27.51 -5.76
N ALA A 450 -11.26 27.97 -6.88
CA ALA A 450 -12.71 28.16 -7.03
C ALA A 450 -13.51 26.84 -6.96
N GLU A 451 -12.81 25.70 -7.08
CA GLU A 451 -13.41 24.37 -7.15
C GLU A 451 -12.54 23.33 -6.44
N ARG A 452 -13.19 22.33 -5.82
CA ARG A 452 -12.54 21.10 -5.36
C ARG A 452 -12.64 20.02 -6.42
N GLU A 453 -11.59 19.22 -6.52
CA GLU A 453 -11.48 18.09 -7.43
C GLU A 453 -11.48 16.78 -6.64
N PHE A 454 -12.27 15.81 -7.07
CA PHE A 454 -12.35 14.48 -6.47
C PHE A 454 -12.23 13.41 -7.53
N HIS A 455 -11.53 12.33 -7.19
CA HIS A 455 -11.39 11.15 -8.02
C HIS A 455 -11.55 9.89 -7.17
N LEU A 456 -12.56 9.09 -7.45
CA LEU A 456 -12.94 7.90 -6.69
C LEU A 456 -12.88 6.66 -7.59
N PHE A 457 -12.22 5.62 -7.10
CA PHE A 457 -12.22 4.29 -7.67
C PHE A 457 -12.91 3.31 -6.72
N LEU A 458 -13.74 2.43 -7.26
CA LEU A 458 -14.55 1.44 -6.54
C LEU A 458 -14.22 0.06 -7.07
N ASP A 459 -13.75 -0.84 -6.21
CA ASP A 459 -13.44 -2.22 -6.58
C ASP A 459 -13.84 -3.20 -5.47
N ALA A 460 -15.03 -3.78 -5.63
CA ALA A 460 -15.60 -4.71 -4.65
C ALA A 460 -15.56 -4.13 -3.22
N SER A 461 -14.66 -4.60 -2.35
CA SER A 461 -14.53 -4.11 -0.97
C SER A 461 -13.61 -2.90 -0.82
N VAL A 462 -13.04 -2.35 -1.90
CA VAL A 462 -12.09 -1.23 -1.86
C VAL A 462 -12.71 0.02 -2.47
N ALA A 463 -12.48 1.17 -1.83
CA ALA A 463 -12.75 2.47 -2.41
C ALA A 463 -11.54 3.39 -2.15
N GLU A 464 -10.90 3.87 -3.24
CA GLU A 464 -9.80 4.83 -3.19
C GLU A 464 -10.29 6.20 -3.64
N LEU A 465 -10.32 7.18 -2.73
CA LEU A 465 -10.66 8.58 -3.03
C LEU A 465 -9.39 9.44 -2.96
N ILE A 466 -9.19 10.29 -3.97
CA ILE A 466 -8.20 11.35 -3.96
C ILE A 466 -8.91 12.70 -4.10
N CYS A 467 -8.68 13.60 -3.16
CA CYS A 467 -9.21 14.97 -3.14
C CYS A 467 -8.08 15.97 -3.41
N ASP A 468 -8.30 16.90 -4.35
CA ASP A 468 -7.39 17.99 -4.71
C ASP A 468 -5.95 17.53 -5.02
N ARG A 469 -5.76 16.27 -5.37
CA ARG A 469 -4.48 15.55 -5.56
C ARG A 469 -3.60 15.45 -4.32
N LYS A 470 -4.07 15.89 -3.16
CA LYS A 470 -3.28 15.98 -1.92
C LYS A 470 -3.74 15.04 -0.83
N HIS A 471 -5.02 14.79 -0.73
CA HIS A 471 -5.62 13.98 0.32
C HIS A 471 -6.16 12.68 -0.27
N ALA A 472 -5.47 11.58 -0.02
CA ALA A 472 -5.99 10.26 -0.33
C ALA A 472 -6.69 9.67 0.89
N ILE A 473 -7.79 8.97 0.64
CA ILE A 473 -8.58 8.30 1.69
C ILE A 473 -9.02 6.95 1.11
N THR A 474 -8.30 5.91 1.46
CA THR A 474 -8.62 4.54 1.07
C THR A 474 -9.51 3.89 2.11
N THR A 475 -10.66 3.35 1.72
CA THR A 475 -11.60 2.70 2.64
C THR A 475 -11.91 1.27 2.24
N ARG A 476 -12.21 0.43 3.24
CA ARG A 476 -12.66 -0.96 3.05
C ARG A 476 -14.13 -1.07 3.42
N ILE A 477 -14.92 -1.73 2.56
CA ILE A 477 -16.37 -1.89 2.72
C ILE A 477 -16.72 -3.35 2.48
N TYR A 478 -17.11 -4.05 3.55
CA TYR A 478 -17.35 -5.50 3.53
C TYR A 478 -18.84 -5.85 3.47
N ARG A 479 -19.62 -5.02 2.80
CA ARG A 479 -21.02 -5.26 2.52
C ARG A 479 -21.22 -5.45 1.02
N LYS A 480 -21.72 -6.62 0.61
CA LYS A 480 -22.18 -6.83 -0.75
C LYS A 480 -23.40 -5.91 -1.01
N PRO A 481 -23.41 -5.13 -2.09
CA PRO A 481 -24.58 -4.31 -2.40
C PRO A 481 -25.82 -5.13 -2.71
N ASP A 482 -26.99 -4.61 -2.30
CA ASP A 482 -28.30 -5.11 -2.73
C ASP A 482 -28.72 -4.42 -4.03
N GLY A 483 -28.20 -4.93 -5.14
CA GLY A 483 -28.41 -4.37 -6.48
C GLY A 483 -27.35 -3.33 -6.88
N PRO A 484 -27.60 -2.58 -7.98
CA PRO A 484 -26.67 -1.58 -8.47
C PRO A 484 -26.47 -0.43 -7.50
N LEU A 485 -25.22 0.03 -7.35
CA LEU A 485 -24.90 1.26 -6.62
C LEU A 485 -25.26 2.47 -7.48
N ARG A 486 -26.01 3.41 -6.94
CA ARG A 486 -26.43 4.65 -7.59
C ARG A 486 -25.81 5.86 -6.91
N LEU A 487 -25.37 6.82 -7.71
CA LEU A 487 -24.91 8.11 -7.17
C LEU A 487 -26.13 8.94 -6.76
N VAL A 488 -26.13 9.41 -5.51
CA VAL A 488 -27.19 10.23 -4.93
C VAL A 488 -26.62 11.58 -4.49
N LEU A 489 -27.20 12.65 -5.00
CA LEU A 489 -26.93 14.04 -4.67
C LEU A 489 -28.27 14.75 -4.55
N ASP A 490 -28.39 15.69 -3.62
CA ASP A 490 -29.50 16.62 -3.60
C ASP A 490 -29.36 17.71 -4.68
N ASP A 491 -30.44 18.41 -4.98
CA ASP A 491 -30.49 19.42 -6.06
C ASP A 491 -29.51 20.58 -5.80
N SER A 492 -29.29 20.94 -4.54
CA SER A 492 -28.37 22.03 -4.16
C SER A 492 -26.91 21.64 -4.43
N ASN A 493 -26.52 20.43 -4.09
CA ASN A 493 -25.21 19.88 -4.41
C ASN A 493 -25.04 19.68 -5.92
N LEU A 494 -26.05 19.14 -6.60
CA LEU A 494 -26.03 18.93 -8.05
C LEU A 494 -25.83 20.25 -8.80
N ALA A 495 -26.47 21.36 -8.36
CA ALA A 495 -26.30 22.67 -8.96
C ALA A 495 -24.84 23.20 -8.86
N GLN A 496 -24.09 22.81 -7.84
CA GLN A 496 -22.71 23.23 -7.62
C GLN A 496 -21.68 22.39 -8.38
N ILE A 497 -22.07 21.23 -8.93
CA ILE A 497 -21.17 20.38 -9.73
C ILE A 497 -20.84 21.08 -11.04
N THR A 498 -19.57 21.34 -11.30
CA THR A 498 -19.09 21.95 -12.54
C THR A 498 -18.70 20.93 -13.59
N SER A 499 -18.21 19.75 -13.17
CA SER A 499 -18.00 18.60 -14.03
C SER A 499 -18.22 17.31 -13.25
N LEU A 500 -18.76 16.29 -13.91
CA LEU A 500 -18.84 14.93 -13.38
C LEU A 500 -18.78 13.94 -14.53
N GLN A 501 -17.88 13.02 -14.44
CA GLN A 501 -17.74 11.86 -15.30
C GLN A 501 -17.74 10.60 -14.45
N ALA A 502 -18.37 9.56 -14.93
CA ALA A 502 -18.36 8.26 -14.29
C ALA A 502 -18.13 7.17 -15.35
N TRP A 503 -17.48 6.09 -14.94
CA TRP A 503 -17.20 4.95 -15.81
C TRP A 503 -17.50 3.65 -15.08
N GLN A 504 -18.16 2.72 -15.76
CA GLN A 504 -18.07 1.33 -15.37
C GLN A 504 -16.69 0.81 -15.80
N LEU A 505 -16.04 0.06 -14.93
CA LEU A 505 -14.72 -0.52 -15.19
C LEU A 505 -14.84 -2.01 -15.49
N ARG A 506 -13.82 -2.57 -16.13
CA ARG A 506 -13.67 -4.01 -16.41
C ARG A 506 -12.79 -4.67 -15.38
N ALA A 507 -13.07 -5.92 -15.08
CA ALA A 507 -12.13 -6.78 -14.36
C ALA A 507 -10.89 -7.04 -15.22
N ILE A 508 -9.73 -7.16 -14.59
CA ILE A 508 -8.46 -7.51 -15.25
C ILE A 508 -8.30 -9.02 -15.45
N SER A 509 -9.11 -9.81 -14.78
CA SER A 509 -9.07 -11.26 -14.80
C SER A 509 -10.50 -11.80 -14.66
N SER A 510 -10.82 -12.88 -15.36
CA SER A 510 -12.11 -13.58 -15.24
C SER A 510 -12.28 -14.32 -13.92
N ASP A 511 -11.17 -14.63 -13.24
CA ASP A 511 -11.09 -15.40 -12.01
C ASP A 511 -10.58 -14.60 -10.81
N ARG A 512 -10.60 -13.26 -10.89
CA ARG A 512 -10.11 -12.36 -9.83
C ARG A 512 -8.69 -12.69 -9.35
N LEU A 513 -7.80 -12.96 -10.28
CA LEU A 513 -6.40 -13.30 -10.02
C LEU A 513 -6.19 -14.55 -9.12
N THR A 514 -7.04 -15.55 -9.19
CA THR A 514 -6.84 -16.80 -8.43
C THR A 514 -5.89 -17.77 -9.13
N SER A 515 -5.44 -17.45 -10.34
CA SER A 515 -4.48 -18.23 -11.13
C SER A 515 -3.21 -17.45 -11.45
#